data_7714260cdc352aafe2a56d50b3f4f072
#
_entry.id   7714260cdc352aafe2a56d50b3f4f072
#
_cell.length_a   1.000
_cell.length_b   1.000
_cell.length_c   1.000
_cell.angle_alpha   90.00
_cell.angle_beta   90.00
_cell.angle_gamma   90.00
#
_symmetry.space_group_name_H-M   'P 1'
#
loop_
_entity.id
_entity.type
_entity.pdbx_description
1 polymer ?
#
loop_
_entity_poly.entity_id
_entity_poly.type
_entity_poly.pdbx_seq_one_letter_code
_entity_poly.pdbx_strand_id
1 'polypeptide(L)'
;MLTLRLSASNPSLLNLPRDEFTRACFVAEKGNKWLSCDYSGQESFLMASIANDKAMLDELTNGSGDLHSLTARLVFDEIPNDTPLKEIKKKYHELRQEAKGYEFCFAYGGTDSTLVRNYGLTKQHAKDIYNKYMSGFSGLKDYQAFRRKDVLQKGYILINPITRHKAFIYDWDNLCKISNELASDEGRFLSSRGNPKVKEESSFLRRRIADSQKQSINYPRLEWGFIQ
;
A
#
# COMPACT_ATOMS: atom_id res chain seq x y z
N MET A 1 6.24 16.49 6.15
CA MET A 1 5.63 15.15 6.15
C MET A 1 4.49 15.17 5.13
N LEU A 2 4.59 14.37 4.07
CA LEU A 2 3.67 14.43 2.91
C LEU A 2 2.42 13.54 3.06
N THR A 3 2.23 12.91 4.21
CA THR A 3 1.12 11.95 4.38
C THR A 3 -0.18 12.60 4.84
N LEU A 4 -0.18 13.89 5.19
CA LEU A 4 -1.31 14.64 5.75
C LEU A 4 -1.96 13.99 7.00
N ARG A 5 -1.38 12.90 7.53
CA ARG A 5 -1.86 12.28 8.77
C ARG A 5 -1.48 13.15 9.96
N LEU A 6 -2.42 13.33 10.89
CA LEU A 6 -2.13 13.95 12.17
C LEU A 6 -1.06 13.15 12.89
N SER A 7 -0.17 13.85 13.57
CA SER A 7 0.82 13.26 14.47
C SER A 7 0.75 13.96 15.82
N ALA A 8 0.94 13.20 16.88
CA ALA A 8 1.02 13.75 18.24
C ALA A 8 2.32 13.30 18.89
N SER A 9 2.94 14.23 19.65
CA SER A 9 4.15 13.97 20.44
C SER A 9 4.07 14.73 21.76
N ASN A 10 4.56 14.12 22.82
CA ASN A 10 4.68 14.69 24.15
C ASN A 10 3.36 15.23 24.77
N PRO A 11 2.35 14.39 25.02
CA PRO A 11 2.28 12.95 24.83
C PRO A 11 1.75 12.53 23.44
N SER A 12 2.06 11.29 23.01
CA SER A 12 1.54 10.72 21.78
C SER A 12 0.16 10.10 22.02
N LEU A 13 -0.87 10.92 22.03
CA LEU A 13 -2.27 10.47 22.27
C LEU A 13 -2.82 9.55 21.16
N LEU A 14 -2.22 9.57 19.97
CA LEU A 14 -2.63 8.71 18.85
C LEU A 14 -2.19 7.25 19.02
N ASN A 15 -1.22 6.99 19.90
CA ASN A 15 -0.62 5.68 20.14
C ASN A 15 -0.98 5.11 21.54
N LEU A 16 -2.11 5.49 22.07
CA LEU A 16 -2.55 4.96 23.37
C LEU A 16 -2.81 3.45 23.30
N PRO A 17 -2.38 2.69 24.31
CA PRO A 17 -2.73 1.29 24.43
C PRO A 17 -4.25 1.07 24.34
N ARG A 18 -4.64 -0.08 23.81
CA ARG A 18 -6.07 -0.41 23.63
C ARG A 18 -6.66 -1.18 24.81
N ASP A 19 -5.90 -1.34 25.88
CA ASP A 19 -6.34 -2.00 27.10
C ASP A 19 -7.43 -1.18 27.83
N GLU A 20 -8.23 -1.89 28.59
CA GLU A 20 -9.38 -1.32 29.29
C GLU A 20 -8.98 -0.28 30.34
N PHE A 21 -7.86 -0.52 31.04
CA PHE A 21 -7.35 0.37 32.08
C PHE A 21 -6.97 1.74 31.50
N THR A 22 -6.19 1.76 30.44
CA THR A 22 -5.77 3.01 29.77
C THR A 22 -6.99 3.77 29.22
N ARG A 23 -7.96 3.06 28.65
CA ARG A 23 -9.18 3.70 28.11
C ARG A 23 -10.09 4.25 29.21
N ALA A 24 -10.17 3.59 30.36
CA ALA A 24 -10.94 4.06 31.50
C ALA A 24 -10.45 5.38 32.10
N CYS A 25 -9.17 5.76 31.85
CA CYS A 25 -8.64 7.05 32.26
C CYS A 25 -9.20 8.24 31.48
N PHE A 26 -9.82 7.99 30.31
CA PHE A 26 -10.43 9.03 29.48
C PHE A 26 -11.93 9.07 29.73
N VAL A 27 -12.36 10.00 30.55
CA VAL A 27 -13.76 10.18 30.90
C VAL A 27 -14.28 11.50 30.36
N ALA A 28 -15.58 11.54 30.01
CA ALA A 28 -16.24 12.79 29.67
C ALA A 28 -16.45 13.63 30.93
N GLU A 29 -16.45 14.94 30.79
CA GLU A 29 -16.87 15.83 31.90
C GLU A 29 -18.28 15.57 32.33
N LYS A 30 -18.61 15.90 33.59
CA LYS A 30 -19.95 15.69 34.14
C LYS A 30 -21.02 16.36 33.26
N GLY A 31 -21.97 15.58 32.83
CA GLY A 31 -23.06 16.01 31.93
C GLY A 31 -22.78 15.83 30.46
N ASN A 32 -21.55 15.47 30.07
CA ASN A 32 -21.16 15.21 28.71
C ASN A 32 -21.00 13.71 28.43
N LYS A 33 -20.91 13.35 27.16
CA LYS A 33 -20.68 11.97 26.71
C LYS A 33 -19.57 11.97 25.64
N TRP A 34 -18.75 10.94 25.63
CA TRP A 34 -17.87 10.67 24.52
C TRP A 34 -18.65 10.09 23.35
N LEU A 35 -18.46 10.66 22.16
CA LEU A 35 -18.91 10.07 20.92
C LEU A 35 -17.67 9.61 20.14
N SER A 36 -17.62 8.32 19.81
CA SER A 36 -16.58 7.75 18.95
C SER A 36 -17.22 7.29 17.65
N CYS A 37 -16.80 7.88 16.55
CA CYS A 37 -17.23 7.51 15.21
C CYS A 37 -16.00 7.06 14.41
N ASP A 38 -16.09 5.88 13.82
CA ASP A 38 -15.03 5.33 12.96
C ASP A 38 -15.64 4.72 11.71
N TYR A 39 -15.03 4.96 10.56
CA TYR A 39 -15.48 4.37 9.30
C TYR A 39 -14.98 2.93 9.18
N SER A 40 -15.90 2.00 9.01
CA SER A 40 -15.54 0.60 8.80
C SER A 40 -14.88 0.40 7.43
N GLY A 41 -13.62 -0.04 7.44
CA GLY A 41 -12.92 -0.42 6.21
C GLY A 41 -12.66 0.72 5.22
N GLN A 42 -12.62 1.98 5.68
CA GLN A 42 -12.44 3.15 4.82
C GLN A 42 -11.28 3.01 3.83
N GLU A 43 -10.12 2.58 4.29
CA GLU A 43 -8.94 2.43 3.42
C GLU A 43 -9.17 1.41 2.30
N SER A 44 -9.90 0.34 2.57
CA SER A 44 -10.25 -0.68 1.58
C SER A 44 -11.25 -0.15 0.55
N PHE A 45 -12.25 0.62 0.98
CA PHE A 45 -13.18 1.30 0.07
C PHE A 45 -12.49 2.30 -0.83
N LEU A 46 -11.60 3.13 -0.28
CA LEU A 46 -10.85 4.11 -1.06
C LEU A 46 -9.93 3.43 -2.08
N MET A 47 -9.25 2.37 -1.67
CA MET A 47 -8.39 1.60 -2.56
C MET A 47 -9.21 0.99 -3.71
N ALA A 48 -10.32 0.33 -3.40
CA ALA A 48 -11.20 -0.27 -4.39
C ALA A 48 -11.75 0.76 -5.38
N SER A 49 -12.18 1.93 -4.86
CA SER A 49 -12.73 3.02 -5.66
C SER A 49 -11.69 3.67 -6.56
N ILE A 50 -10.51 4.01 -6.02
CA ILE A 50 -9.43 4.65 -6.80
C ILE A 50 -8.89 3.69 -7.86
N ALA A 51 -8.76 2.40 -7.55
CA ALA A 51 -8.31 1.38 -8.47
C ALA A 51 -9.42 0.96 -9.46
N ASN A 52 -10.67 1.36 -9.22
CA ASN A 52 -11.85 0.88 -9.94
C ASN A 52 -11.87 -0.66 -10.04
N ASP A 53 -11.51 -1.33 -8.93
CA ASP A 53 -11.45 -2.78 -8.87
C ASP A 53 -12.83 -3.36 -8.61
N LYS A 54 -13.39 -4.02 -9.63
CA LYS A 54 -14.76 -4.53 -9.58
C LYS A 54 -14.96 -5.59 -8.51
N ALA A 55 -14.00 -6.50 -8.33
CA ALA A 55 -14.11 -7.59 -7.35
C ALA A 55 -14.10 -7.04 -5.92
N MET A 56 -13.24 -6.06 -5.63
CA MET A 56 -13.22 -5.38 -4.35
C MET A 56 -14.50 -4.58 -4.11
N LEU A 57 -14.93 -3.80 -5.11
CA LEU A 57 -16.14 -2.97 -4.98
C LEU A 57 -17.38 -3.83 -4.77
N ASP A 58 -17.53 -4.92 -5.50
CA ASP A 58 -18.67 -5.82 -5.37
C ASP A 58 -18.72 -6.45 -3.97
N GLU A 59 -17.59 -6.96 -3.47
CA GLU A 59 -17.53 -7.50 -2.11
C GLU A 59 -17.87 -6.46 -1.04
N LEU A 60 -17.38 -5.22 -1.20
CA LEU A 60 -17.59 -4.16 -0.22
C LEU A 60 -19.02 -3.59 -0.23
N THR A 61 -19.70 -3.59 -1.39
CA THR A 61 -21.04 -2.98 -1.56
C THR A 61 -22.16 -3.99 -1.53
N ASN A 62 -21.99 -5.12 -2.19
CA ASN A 62 -23.04 -6.15 -2.39
C ASN A 62 -22.77 -7.43 -1.60
N GLY A 63 -21.53 -7.63 -1.17
CA GLY A 63 -21.08 -8.83 -0.46
C GLY A 63 -21.17 -8.73 1.06
N SER A 64 -20.22 -9.37 1.73
CA SER A 64 -20.11 -9.37 3.20
C SER A 64 -19.42 -8.13 3.77
N GLY A 65 -18.75 -7.34 2.92
CA GLY A 65 -17.87 -6.24 3.31
C GLY A 65 -16.52 -6.68 3.89
N ASP A 66 -16.19 -7.97 3.81
CA ASP A 66 -14.98 -8.54 4.43
C ASP A 66 -13.92 -8.91 3.39
N LEU A 67 -13.19 -7.90 2.88
CA LEU A 67 -12.07 -8.13 1.95
C LEU A 67 -10.98 -9.02 2.52
N HIS A 68 -10.78 -9.02 3.85
CA HIS A 68 -9.76 -9.88 4.45
C HIS A 68 -10.11 -11.37 4.32
N SER A 69 -11.39 -11.73 4.47
CA SER A 69 -11.86 -13.10 4.23
C SER A 69 -11.81 -13.46 2.74
N LEU A 70 -12.16 -12.53 1.85
CA LEU A 70 -12.03 -12.73 0.42
C LEU A 70 -10.57 -12.96 0.03
N THR A 71 -9.65 -12.13 0.54
CA THR A 71 -8.22 -12.28 0.32
C THR A 71 -7.70 -13.64 0.84
N ALA A 72 -8.11 -14.04 2.05
CA ALA A 72 -7.71 -15.34 2.61
C ALA A 72 -8.13 -16.49 1.70
N ARG A 73 -9.39 -16.52 1.24
CA ARG A 73 -9.88 -17.54 0.30
C ARG A 73 -9.14 -17.54 -1.02
N LEU A 74 -8.68 -16.37 -1.46
CA LEU A 74 -7.98 -16.23 -2.73
C LEU A 74 -6.53 -16.73 -2.67
N VAL A 75 -5.84 -16.52 -1.56
CA VAL A 75 -4.40 -16.77 -1.48
C VAL A 75 -4.04 -18.10 -0.82
N PHE A 76 -4.90 -18.65 0.05
CA PHE A 76 -4.64 -19.89 0.78
C PHE A 76 -5.42 -21.07 0.19
N ASP A 77 -4.69 -22.08 -0.25
CA ASP A 77 -5.28 -23.31 -0.83
C ASP A 77 -5.99 -24.19 0.23
N GLU A 78 -5.71 -23.96 1.52
CA GLU A 78 -6.36 -24.60 2.65
C GLU A 78 -7.82 -24.18 2.82
N ILE A 79 -8.23 -23.07 2.21
CA ILE A 79 -9.61 -22.57 2.26
C ILE A 79 -10.31 -22.94 0.95
N PRO A 80 -11.30 -23.84 0.97
CA PRO A 80 -12.07 -24.17 -0.22
C PRO A 80 -12.72 -22.94 -0.85
N ASN A 81 -12.72 -22.86 -2.18
CA ASN A 81 -13.23 -21.69 -2.91
C ASN A 81 -14.74 -21.44 -2.71
N ASP A 82 -15.49 -22.45 -2.34
CA ASP A 82 -16.93 -22.39 -2.06
C ASP A 82 -17.26 -22.02 -0.62
N THR A 83 -16.24 -21.88 0.24
CA THR A 83 -16.44 -21.51 1.66
C THR A 83 -17.05 -20.08 1.74
N PRO A 84 -18.22 -19.94 2.40
CA PRO A 84 -18.83 -18.63 2.61
C PRO A 84 -17.91 -17.71 3.41
N LEU A 85 -17.75 -16.44 2.98
CA LEU A 85 -16.80 -15.48 3.63
C LEU A 85 -17.08 -15.29 5.12
N LYS A 86 -18.36 -15.33 5.52
CA LYS A 86 -18.76 -15.23 6.94
C LYS A 86 -18.24 -16.40 7.80
N GLU A 87 -18.01 -17.57 7.21
CA GLU A 87 -17.48 -18.73 7.91
C GLU A 87 -15.96 -18.66 8.06
N ILE A 88 -15.27 -18.05 7.10
CA ILE A 88 -13.80 -17.91 7.12
C ILE A 88 -13.34 -17.20 8.38
N LYS A 89 -14.03 -16.14 8.78
CA LYS A 89 -13.74 -15.40 10.01
C LYS A 89 -13.75 -16.29 11.26
N LYS A 90 -14.59 -17.33 11.27
CA LYS A 90 -14.73 -18.23 12.42
C LYS A 90 -13.80 -19.44 12.32
N LYS A 91 -13.78 -20.10 11.15
CA LYS A 91 -13.06 -21.37 10.93
C LYS A 91 -11.57 -21.19 10.63
N TYR A 92 -11.21 -20.10 9.95
CA TYR A 92 -9.85 -19.86 9.46
C TYR A 92 -9.31 -18.52 9.97
N HIS A 93 -9.52 -18.25 11.26
CA HIS A 93 -9.18 -16.96 11.87
C HIS A 93 -7.70 -16.58 11.66
N GLU A 94 -6.78 -17.53 11.86
CA GLU A 94 -5.34 -17.29 11.73
C GLU A 94 -4.96 -16.93 10.28
N LEU A 95 -5.40 -17.73 9.31
CA LEU A 95 -5.15 -17.47 7.88
C LEU A 95 -5.75 -16.13 7.46
N ARG A 96 -6.92 -15.77 7.98
CA ARG A 96 -7.53 -14.47 7.73
C ARG A 96 -6.73 -13.31 8.30
N GLN A 97 -6.12 -13.46 9.48
CA GLN A 97 -5.25 -12.42 10.07
C GLN A 97 -3.96 -12.27 9.24
N GLU A 98 -3.42 -13.37 8.77
CA GLU A 98 -2.26 -13.37 7.89
C GLU A 98 -2.58 -12.72 6.54
N ALA A 99 -3.71 -13.09 5.91
CA ALA A 99 -4.20 -12.47 4.69
C ALA A 99 -4.39 -10.96 4.81
N LYS A 100 -4.87 -10.49 5.96
CA LYS A 100 -4.98 -9.06 6.27
C LYS A 100 -3.63 -8.36 6.19
N GLY A 101 -2.56 -8.98 6.70
CA GLY A 101 -1.20 -8.46 6.60
C GLY A 101 -0.73 -8.36 5.16
N TYR A 102 -1.02 -9.38 4.35
CA TYR A 102 -0.68 -9.41 2.92
C TYR A 102 -1.47 -8.37 2.12
N GLU A 103 -2.77 -8.24 2.37
CA GLU A 103 -3.63 -7.24 1.76
C GLU A 103 -3.08 -5.83 2.00
N PHE A 104 -2.77 -5.47 3.24
CA PHE A 104 -2.16 -4.17 3.54
C PHE A 104 -0.80 -4.00 2.87
N CYS A 105 0.04 -5.04 2.88
CA CYS A 105 1.32 -4.99 2.19
C CYS A 105 1.16 -4.64 0.71
N PHE A 106 0.30 -5.36 0.00
CA PHE A 106 0.09 -5.18 -1.43
C PHE A 106 -0.65 -3.87 -1.75
N ALA A 107 -1.62 -3.51 -0.93
CA ALA A 107 -2.34 -2.25 -1.04
C ALA A 107 -1.42 -1.03 -0.99
N TYR A 108 -0.35 -1.10 -0.20
CA TYR A 108 0.68 -0.07 -0.11
C TYR A 108 1.83 -0.23 -1.11
N GLY A 109 1.63 -1.04 -2.16
CA GLY A 109 2.60 -1.23 -3.24
C GLY A 109 3.77 -2.14 -2.88
N GLY A 110 3.64 -2.93 -1.81
CA GLY A 110 4.56 -4.02 -1.52
C GLY A 110 4.50 -5.12 -2.58
N THR A 111 5.52 -5.95 -2.61
CA THR A 111 5.66 -7.05 -3.57
C THR A 111 5.93 -8.36 -2.84
N ASP A 112 6.06 -9.45 -3.58
CA ASP A 112 6.55 -10.74 -3.08
C ASP A 112 7.82 -10.61 -2.23
N SER A 113 8.79 -9.80 -2.68
CA SER A 113 10.02 -9.54 -1.91
C SER A 113 9.75 -8.92 -0.53
N THR A 114 8.66 -8.16 -0.39
CA THR A 114 8.24 -7.60 0.89
C THR A 114 7.71 -8.70 1.83
N LEU A 115 6.99 -9.67 1.28
CA LEU A 115 6.51 -10.83 2.05
C LEU A 115 7.68 -11.69 2.54
N VAL A 116 8.66 -11.97 1.68
CA VAL A 116 9.88 -12.68 2.08
C VAL A 116 10.56 -12.00 3.27
N ARG A 117 10.72 -10.68 3.20
CA ARG A 117 11.43 -9.91 4.23
C ARG A 117 10.66 -9.79 5.54
N ASN A 118 9.35 -9.55 5.47
CA ASN A 118 8.55 -9.20 6.65
C ASN A 118 7.91 -10.42 7.32
N TYR A 119 7.64 -11.49 6.55
CA TYR A 119 6.95 -12.68 7.04
C TYR A 119 7.81 -13.94 6.95
N GLY A 120 9.06 -13.85 6.45
CA GLY A 120 9.96 -14.98 6.37
C GLY A 120 9.56 -16.06 5.36
N LEU A 121 8.67 -15.74 4.41
CA LEU A 121 8.20 -16.69 3.40
C LEU A 121 9.32 -17.06 2.43
N THR A 122 9.23 -18.27 1.85
CA THR A 122 10.08 -18.63 0.72
C THR A 122 9.76 -17.78 -0.49
N LYS A 123 10.74 -17.53 -1.36
CA LYS A 123 10.54 -16.72 -2.57
C LYS A 123 9.42 -17.24 -3.46
N GLN A 124 9.33 -18.58 -3.59
CA GLN A 124 8.30 -19.20 -4.42
C GLN A 124 6.92 -18.98 -3.82
N HIS A 125 6.73 -19.27 -2.55
CA HIS A 125 5.45 -19.10 -1.86
C HIS A 125 4.98 -17.64 -1.85
N ALA A 126 5.88 -16.70 -1.56
CA ALA A 126 5.58 -15.27 -1.62
C ALA A 126 5.14 -14.81 -3.02
N LYS A 127 5.79 -15.34 -4.08
CA LYS A 127 5.43 -15.06 -5.47
C LYS A 127 4.04 -15.63 -5.82
N ASP A 128 3.73 -16.84 -5.36
CA ASP A 128 2.44 -17.48 -5.62
C ASP A 128 1.29 -16.69 -4.96
N ILE A 129 1.45 -16.30 -3.69
CA ILE A 129 0.51 -15.43 -2.97
C ILE A 129 0.32 -14.10 -3.71
N TYR A 130 1.43 -13.44 -4.09
CA TYR A 130 1.35 -12.18 -4.82
C TYR A 130 0.61 -12.30 -6.15
N ASN A 131 0.90 -13.36 -6.91
CA ASN A 131 0.24 -13.60 -8.19
C ASN A 131 -1.26 -13.90 -8.03
N LYS A 132 -1.64 -14.74 -7.07
CA LYS A 132 -3.05 -15.03 -6.75
C LYS A 132 -3.79 -13.74 -6.37
N TYR A 133 -3.22 -12.94 -5.49
CA TYR A 133 -3.81 -11.66 -5.08
C TYR A 133 -3.99 -10.69 -6.25
N MET A 134 -2.94 -10.46 -7.04
CA MET A 134 -2.98 -9.53 -8.18
C MET A 134 -3.84 -10.04 -9.34
N SER A 135 -4.06 -11.35 -9.45
CA SER A 135 -4.97 -11.93 -10.44
C SER A 135 -6.43 -11.79 -10.00
N GLY A 136 -6.71 -11.89 -8.69
CA GLY A 136 -8.04 -11.71 -8.14
C GLY A 136 -8.49 -10.24 -8.13
N PHE A 137 -7.53 -9.31 -8.01
CA PHE A 137 -7.77 -7.87 -7.97
C PHE A 137 -7.09 -7.17 -9.15
N SER A 138 -7.61 -7.42 -10.35
CA SER A 138 -7.00 -6.93 -11.60
C SER A 138 -7.02 -5.41 -11.72
N GLY A 139 -8.07 -4.75 -11.24
CA GLY A 139 -8.17 -3.29 -11.23
C GLY A 139 -7.08 -2.65 -10.36
N LEU A 140 -6.79 -3.22 -9.20
CA LEU A 140 -5.69 -2.79 -8.34
C LEU A 140 -4.33 -2.98 -9.02
N LYS A 141 -4.12 -4.12 -9.68
CA LYS A 141 -2.91 -4.40 -10.45
C LYS A 141 -2.67 -3.36 -11.53
N ASP A 142 -3.68 -3.07 -12.32
CA ASP A 142 -3.60 -2.11 -13.43
C ASP A 142 -3.40 -0.68 -12.92
N TYR A 143 -4.11 -0.30 -11.87
CA TYR A 143 -3.90 0.98 -11.18
C TYR A 143 -2.47 1.15 -10.70
N GLN A 144 -1.91 0.16 -10.02
CA GLN A 144 -0.54 0.23 -9.53
C GLN A 144 0.48 0.31 -10.67
N ALA A 145 0.28 -0.45 -11.75
CA ALA A 145 1.13 -0.40 -12.93
C ALA A 145 1.08 0.98 -13.59
N PHE A 146 -0.12 1.54 -13.77
CA PHE A 146 -0.32 2.89 -14.29
C PHE A 146 0.39 3.94 -13.43
N ARG A 147 0.19 3.93 -12.09
CA ARG A 147 0.79 4.91 -11.19
C ARG A 147 2.31 4.88 -11.20
N ARG A 148 2.89 3.68 -11.23
CA ARG A 148 4.36 3.52 -11.34
C ARG A 148 4.94 4.11 -12.61
N LYS A 149 4.21 3.99 -13.72
CA LYS A 149 4.63 4.57 -15.01
C LYS A 149 4.40 6.08 -15.04
N ASP A 150 3.25 6.54 -14.61
CA ASP A 150 2.83 7.94 -14.64
C ASP A 150 3.78 8.86 -13.85
N VAL A 151 4.21 8.44 -12.67
CA VAL A 151 5.14 9.21 -11.84
C VAL A 151 6.50 9.42 -12.50
N LEU A 152 6.99 8.41 -13.23
CA LEU A 152 8.27 8.51 -13.94
C LEU A 152 8.20 9.35 -15.21
N GLN A 153 7.01 9.50 -15.78
CA GLN A 153 6.81 10.36 -16.94
C GLN A 153 6.66 11.83 -16.54
N LYS A 154 6.02 12.09 -15.39
CA LYS A 154 5.63 13.45 -14.97
C LYS A 154 6.60 14.11 -13.99
N GLY A 155 7.41 13.35 -13.26
CA GLY A 155 8.26 13.87 -12.20
C GLY A 155 7.49 14.36 -10.97
N TYR A 156 6.19 14.10 -10.90
CA TYR A 156 5.36 14.40 -9.74
C TYR A 156 4.25 13.35 -9.56
N ILE A 157 3.75 13.27 -8.34
CA ILE A 157 2.59 12.45 -7.98
C ILE A 157 1.38 13.37 -7.90
N LEU A 158 0.37 13.14 -8.72
CA LEU A 158 -0.92 13.77 -8.55
C LEU A 158 -1.64 13.07 -7.39
N ILE A 159 -1.70 13.74 -6.25
CA ILE A 159 -2.26 13.18 -5.02
C ILE A 159 -3.78 13.23 -5.09
N ASN A 160 -4.32 14.40 -5.42
CA ASN A 160 -5.76 14.59 -5.52
C ASN A 160 -6.08 15.28 -6.85
N PRO A 161 -6.86 14.64 -7.74
CA PRO A 161 -7.20 15.20 -9.04
C PRO A 161 -8.17 16.40 -8.95
N ILE A 162 -8.99 16.48 -7.90
CA ILE A 162 -9.97 17.56 -7.72
C ILE A 162 -9.27 18.82 -7.24
N THR A 163 -8.49 18.73 -6.17
CA THR A 163 -7.74 19.87 -5.62
C THR A 163 -6.47 20.17 -6.40
N ARG A 164 -6.08 19.28 -7.32
CA ARG A 164 -4.82 19.32 -8.07
C ARG A 164 -3.57 19.30 -7.20
N HIS A 165 -3.68 18.80 -5.97
CA HIS A 165 -2.56 18.65 -5.07
C HIS A 165 -1.53 17.71 -5.67
N LYS A 166 -0.25 18.13 -5.69
CA LYS A 166 0.87 17.40 -6.28
C LYS A 166 2.00 17.28 -5.28
N ALA A 167 2.66 16.13 -5.28
CA ALA A 167 3.95 15.94 -4.63
C ALA A 167 5.02 15.77 -5.71
N PHE A 168 5.96 16.70 -5.78
CA PHE A 168 7.06 16.64 -6.73
C PHE A 168 8.14 15.66 -6.26
N ILE A 169 8.74 14.95 -7.20
CA ILE A 169 9.90 14.13 -6.92
C ILE A 169 11.09 15.06 -6.72
N TYR A 170 11.69 14.99 -5.54
CA TYR A 170 12.88 15.78 -5.25
C TYR A 170 13.99 15.45 -6.24
N ASP A 171 14.61 16.50 -6.78
CA ASP A 171 15.76 16.42 -7.68
C ASP A 171 15.49 15.64 -8.99
N TRP A 172 14.28 15.75 -9.53
CA TRP A 172 13.84 15.04 -10.72
C TRP A 172 14.74 15.28 -11.94
N ASP A 173 15.18 16.52 -12.15
CA ASP A 173 16.03 16.87 -13.30
C ASP A 173 17.39 16.17 -13.24
N ASN A 174 17.98 16.06 -12.05
CA ASN A 174 19.21 15.32 -11.84
C ASN A 174 19.01 13.81 -12.03
N LEU A 175 17.89 13.24 -11.56
CA LEU A 175 17.55 11.84 -11.81
C LEU A 175 17.43 11.55 -13.31
N CYS A 176 16.84 12.47 -14.08
CA CYS A 176 16.74 12.37 -15.53
C CYS A 176 18.13 12.44 -16.21
N LYS A 177 19.00 13.33 -15.75
CA LYS A 177 20.40 13.42 -16.25
C LYS A 177 21.15 12.12 -16.02
N ILE A 178 21.18 11.62 -14.78
CA ILE A 178 21.81 10.34 -14.43
C ILE A 178 21.24 9.20 -15.28
N SER A 179 19.93 9.16 -15.47
CA SER A 179 19.28 8.13 -16.29
C SER A 179 19.75 8.19 -17.74
N ASN A 180 19.86 9.39 -18.32
CA ASN A 180 20.33 9.58 -19.70
C ASN A 180 21.82 9.25 -19.84
N GLU A 181 22.64 9.64 -18.89
CA GLU A 181 24.07 9.31 -18.84
C GLU A 181 24.30 7.80 -18.80
N LEU A 182 23.58 7.08 -17.93
CA LEU A 182 23.64 5.61 -17.83
C LEU A 182 23.12 4.90 -19.08
N ALA A 183 22.17 5.51 -19.79
CA ALA A 183 21.62 4.98 -21.04
C ALA A 183 22.49 5.29 -22.27
N SER A 184 23.44 6.21 -22.16
CA SER A 184 24.38 6.54 -23.22
C SER A 184 25.33 5.38 -23.57
N ASP A 185 25.97 5.44 -24.71
CA ASP A 185 26.96 4.41 -25.13
C ASP A 185 28.16 4.38 -24.19
N GLU A 186 28.60 5.53 -23.71
CA GLU A 186 29.67 5.64 -22.71
C GLU A 186 29.24 5.04 -21.37
N GLY A 187 28.05 5.36 -20.89
CA GLY A 187 27.49 4.80 -19.64
C GLY A 187 27.37 3.28 -19.70
N ARG A 188 26.89 2.72 -20.82
CA ARG A 188 26.83 1.28 -21.07
C ARG A 188 28.22 0.63 -21.11
N PHE A 189 29.17 1.27 -21.75
CA PHE A 189 30.56 0.79 -21.80
C PHE A 189 31.20 0.75 -20.41
N LEU A 190 31.07 1.84 -19.62
CA LEU A 190 31.59 1.91 -18.25
C LEU A 190 30.91 0.90 -17.33
N SER A 191 29.61 0.70 -17.50
CA SER A 191 28.84 -0.32 -16.76
C SER A 191 29.34 -1.73 -17.05
N SER A 192 29.61 -2.06 -18.31
CA SER A 192 30.14 -3.38 -18.73
C SER A 192 31.53 -3.66 -18.14
N ARG A 193 32.28 -2.62 -17.84
CA ARG A 193 33.61 -2.69 -17.18
C ARG A 193 33.54 -2.67 -15.66
N GLY A 194 32.35 -2.64 -15.06
CA GLY A 194 32.15 -2.64 -13.60
C GLY A 194 32.63 -1.35 -12.92
N ASN A 195 32.57 -0.21 -13.60
CA ASN A 195 33.01 1.08 -13.05
C ASN A 195 32.28 1.39 -11.73
N PRO A 196 33.00 1.66 -10.61
CA PRO A 196 32.39 1.88 -9.30
C PRO A 196 31.41 3.07 -9.28
N LYS A 197 31.73 4.19 -9.94
CA LYS A 197 30.88 5.37 -10.04
C LYS A 197 29.55 5.04 -10.71
N VAL A 198 29.59 4.36 -11.87
CA VAL A 198 28.40 3.94 -12.62
C VAL A 198 27.54 2.98 -11.79
N LYS A 199 28.17 2.08 -11.02
CA LYS A 199 27.48 1.17 -10.11
C LYS A 199 26.75 1.91 -9.00
N GLU A 200 27.39 2.91 -8.40
CA GLU A 200 26.82 3.75 -7.36
C GLU A 200 25.65 4.58 -7.88
N GLU A 201 25.83 5.30 -9.00
CA GLU A 201 24.78 6.10 -9.67
C GLU A 201 23.59 5.24 -10.08
N SER A 202 23.84 4.07 -10.66
CA SER A 202 22.79 3.10 -11.01
C SER A 202 22.01 2.61 -9.77
N SER A 203 22.70 2.34 -8.67
CA SER A 203 22.08 1.91 -7.40
C SER A 203 21.25 3.04 -6.80
N PHE A 204 21.78 4.27 -6.80
CA PHE A 204 21.07 5.46 -6.34
C PHE A 204 19.81 5.70 -7.17
N LEU A 205 19.91 5.72 -8.49
CA LEU A 205 18.79 5.92 -9.40
C LEU A 205 17.68 4.87 -9.18
N ARG A 206 18.04 3.57 -9.11
CA ARG A 206 17.08 2.49 -8.88
C ARG A 206 16.32 2.67 -7.57
N ARG A 207 17.01 3.07 -6.49
CA ARG A 207 16.40 3.33 -5.19
C ARG A 207 15.42 4.49 -5.25
N ARG A 208 15.82 5.61 -5.85
CA ARG A 208 14.97 6.79 -6.01
C ARG A 208 13.73 6.51 -6.87
N ILE A 209 13.90 5.77 -7.96
CA ILE A 209 12.78 5.32 -8.82
C ILE A 209 11.81 4.45 -8.02
N ALA A 210 12.31 3.44 -7.31
CA ALA A 210 11.49 2.54 -6.53
C ALA A 210 10.69 3.28 -5.43
N ASP A 211 11.33 4.22 -4.73
CA ASP A 211 10.69 5.05 -3.72
C ASP A 211 9.59 5.93 -4.33
N SER A 212 9.86 6.59 -5.48
CA SER A 212 8.88 7.43 -6.17
C SER A 212 7.69 6.62 -6.67
N GLN A 213 7.92 5.43 -7.21
CA GLN A 213 6.87 4.52 -7.65
C GLN A 213 5.99 4.03 -6.48
N LYS A 214 6.60 3.71 -5.34
CA LYS A 214 5.88 3.32 -4.13
C LYS A 214 5.04 4.47 -3.59
N GLN A 215 5.61 5.66 -3.52
CA GLN A 215 4.91 6.86 -3.07
C GLN A 215 3.73 7.22 -3.98
N SER A 216 3.84 6.99 -5.30
CA SER A 216 2.75 7.26 -6.24
C SER A 216 1.49 6.41 -5.99
N ILE A 217 1.64 5.25 -5.38
CA ILE A 217 0.54 4.38 -4.98
C ILE A 217 -0.05 4.85 -3.64
N ASN A 218 0.81 5.26 -2.72
CA ASN A 218 0.43 5.54 -1.33
C ASN A 218 -0.19 6.93 -1.14
N TYR A 219 0.36 7.98 -1.77
CA TYR A 219 -0.08 9.35 -1.51
C TYR A 219 -1.54 9.63 -1.87
N PRO A 220 -2.07 9.24 -3.04
CA PRO A 220 -3.47 9.47 -3.34
C PRO A 220 -4.40 8.86 -2.28
N ARG A 221 -4.09 7.66 -1.83
CA ARG A 221 -4.86 6.96 -0.83
C ARG A 221 -4.82 7.64 0.53
N LEU A 222 -3.67 8.17 0.93
CA LEU A 222 -3.49 8.86 2.20
C LEU A 222 -4.27 10.18 2.24
N GLU A 223 -4.31 10.93 1.14
CA GLU A 223 -5.06 12.19 1.06
C GLU A 223 -6.57 11.97 1.05
N TRP A 224 -7.05 10.97 0.31
CA TRP A 224 -8.49 10.66 0.29
C TRP A 224 -9.01 10.19 1.65
N GLY A 225 -8.16 9.59 2.48
CA GLY A 225 -8.47 9.28 3.87
C GLY A 225 -8.61 10.49 4.77
N PHE A 226 -8.26 11.69 4.30
CA PHE A 226 -8.30 12.94 5.07
C PHE A 226 -9.46 13.86 4.75
N ILE A 227 -10.22 13.58 3.68
CA ILE A 227 -11.45 14.33 3.37
C ILE A 227 -12.58 13.79 4.26
N GLN A 228 -12.40 13.94 5.55
CA GLN A 228 -13.37 13.64 6.61
C GLN A 228 -13.62 14.86 7.46
#